data_cf2d014c6f9b65023784a57949164366
#
_entry.id   cf2d014c6f9b65023784a57949164366
#
_cell.length_a   1.000
_cell.length_b   1.000
_cell.length_c   1.000
_cell.angle_alpha   90.00
_cell.angle_beta   90.00
_cell.angle_gamma   90.00
#
_symmetry.space_group_name_H-M   'P 1'
#
loop_
_entity.id
_entity.type
_entity.pdbx_description
1 polymer ?
#
loop_
_entity_poly.entity_id
_entity_poly.type
_entity_poly.pdbx_seq_one_letter_code
_entity_poly.pdbx_strand_id
1 'polypeptide(L)'
;MSWMVSVTGSIFAAWMALALVGEVARHGSITYIFGGFAPPLGIVFHIDGLGAMMALLIASAGLMAAIYSGHSLNAEVRAEKHTLMQSGFLLCQAGLLGLVSTGDAFNAFVFLEVSSIGTYALIAVGEARDRRALPAAFNYLIMGTIGATFYLIGLGFLYAATGTLNMADMAARLVTLGDSTVVQAGFAFIVVGLGIKAAMFPLHGWLPGAYAYAPSLISIFLAATATKASLYLIARFVFDIFPHGAAFGQGFITWVLAPLAATAAIVCSIQAVFEKEVRRMLAFSSVAQVGFILLGLSLATSAGFSGAMLYLLAHALLKMTLFMAIGALALSLRFRTLNEIAGIARDAPWSAAALGVGAASLAGVPLTVGFLAKWRLIEAALQAGQVWIVVVLAIASLLTLLYVGRIVEAVFFRAAPAGAPRALHGRRP
;
A
#
# COMPACT_ATOMS: atom_id res chain seq x y z
N MET A 1 16.33 -12.87 20.28
CA MET A 1 15.37 -12.27 21.23
C MET A 1 14.48 -11.21 20.56
N SER A 2 15.01 -10.18 19.88
CA SER A 2 14.22 -9.12 19.22
C SER A 2 13.19 -9.63 18.19
N TRP A 3 13.53 -10.64 17.39
CA TRP A 3 12.60 -11.27 16.45
C TRP A 3 11.38 -11.89 17.13
N MET A 4 11.58 -12.60 18.25
CA MET A 4 10.47 -13.19 19.01
C MET A 4 9.50 -12.12 19.51
N VAL A 5 10.02 -10.97 20.00
CA VAL A 5 9.19 -9.84 20.45
C VAL A 5 8.36 -9.31 19.28
N SER A 6 8.96 -9.16 18.08
CA SER A 6 8.21 -8.70 16.91
C SER A 6 7.12 -9.68 16.47
N VAL A 7 7.41 -10.97 16.47
CA VAL A 7 6.40 -11.99 16.11
C VAL A 7 5.28 -12.01 17.15
N THR A 8 5.60 -12.01 18.44
CA THR A 8 4.60 -12.03 19.52
C THR A 8 3.74 -10.77 19.48
N GLY A 9 4.33 -9.58 19.31
CA GLY A 9 3.60 -8.32 19.17
C GLY A 9 2.70 -8.30 17.95
N SER A 10 3.16 -8.83 16.81
CA SER A 10 2.35 -8.92 15.59
C SER A 10 1.23 -9.97 15.69
N ILE A 11 1.43 -11.08 16.40
CA ILE A 11 0.38 -12.06 16.72
C ILE A 11 -0.72 -11.38 17.55
N PHE A 12 -0.32 -10.64 18.60
CA PHE A 12 -1.27 -9.92 19.44
C PHE A 12 -2.05 -8.87 18.62
N ALA A 13 -1.37 -8.09 17.77
CA ALA A 13 -2.01 -7.13 16.88
C ALA A 13 -3.00 -7.79 15.90
N ALA A 14 -2.64 -8.93 15.32
CA ALA A 14 -3.52 -9.68 14.42
C ALA A 14 -4.76 -10.25 15.14
N TRP A 15 -4.57 -10.77 16.35
CA TRP A 15 -5.66 -11.25 17.18
C TRP A 15 -6.62 -10.12 17.58
N MET A 16 -6.10 -8.97 18.01
CA MET A 16 -6.90 -7.79 18.34
C MET A 16 -7.65 -7.24 17.11
N ALA A 17 -7.01 -7.18 15.96
CA ALA A 17 -7.64 -6.74 14.72
C ALA A 17 -8.78 -7.69 14.29
N LEU A 18 -8.61 -9.00 14.47
CA LEU A 18 -9.67 -9.98 14.21
C LEU A 18 -10.84 -9.82 15.20
N ALA A 19 -10.55 -9.58 16.47
CA ALA A 19 -11.57 -9.29 17.50
C ALA A 19 -12.36 -8.02 17.15
N LEU A 20 -11.67 -6.95 16.71
CA LEU A 20 -12.31 -5.70 16.25
C LEU A 20 -13.24 -5.93 15.06
N VAL A 21 -12.86 -6.74 14.08
CA VAL A 21 -13.75 -7.10 12.96
C VAL A 21 -15.00 -7.80 13.47
N GLY A 22 -14.83 -8.75 14.40
CA GLY A 22 -15.98 -9.46 15.01
C GLY A 22 -16.89 -8.53 15.80
N GLU A 23 -16.33 -7.58 16.54
CA GLU A 23 -17.09 -6.62 17.35
C GLU A 23 -17.84 -5.62 16.47
N VAL A 24 -17.18 -5.05 15.46
CA VAL A 24 -17.80 -4.14 14.49
C VAL A 24 -18.92 -4.84 13.70
N ALA A 25 -18.75 -6.12 13.36
CA ALA A 25 -19.79 -6.88 12.65
C ALA A 25 -21.05 -7.12 13.50
N ARG A 26 -20.91 -7.18 14.83
CA ARG A 26 -22.04 -7.42 15.76
C ARG A 26 -22.72 -6.13 16.22
N HIS A 27 -21.93 -5.10 16.52
CA HIS A 27 -22.42 -3.91 17.22
C HIS A 27 -22.33 -2.62 16.39
N GLY A 28 -21.80 -2.69 15.17
CA GLY A 28 -21.55 -1.52 14.34
C GLY A 28 -20.24 -0.84 14.70
N SER A 29 -20.10 0.46 14.37
CA SER A 29 -18.87 1.22 14.62
C SER A 29 -18.58 1.38 16.11
N ILE A 30 -17.29 1.28 16.47
CA ILE A 30 -16.79 1.44 17.83
C ILE A 30 -16.14 2.83 17.94
N THR A 31 -16.51 3.58 18.97
CA THR A 31 -15.90 4.87 19.29
C THR A 31 -15.27 4.82 20.68
N TYR A 32 -14.00 5.18 20.78
CA TYR A 32 -13.27 5.27 22.04
C TYR A 32 -12.75 6.69 22.25
N ILE A 33 -13.12 7.29 23.38
CA ILE A 33 -12.79 8.68 23.75
C ILE A 33 -11.55 8.67 24.63
N PHE A 34 -10.44 9.31 24.18
CA PHE A 34 -9.22 9.37 24.96
C PHE A 34 -9.33 10.36 26.12
N GLY A 35 -8.90 9.91 27.30
CA GLY A 35 -8.83 10.77 28.49
C GLY A 35 -10.18 11.29 28.99
N GLY A 36 -11.30 10.80 28.44
CA GLY A 36 -12.65 11.25 28.83
C GLY A 36 -13.06 12.63 28.26
N PHE A 37 -12.22 13.24 27.40
CA PHE A 37 -12.56 14.52 26.75
C PHE A 37 -13.46 14.26 25.55
N ALA A 38 -14.71 14.71 25.64
CA ALA A 38 -15.70 14.54 24.58
C ALA A 38 -15.27 15.25 23.27
N PRO A 39 -15.57 14.66 22.08
CA PRO A 39 -15.38 15.37 20.83
C PRO A 39 -16.23 16.66 20.78
N PRO A 40 -15.78 17.74 20.10
CA PRO A 40 -14.61 17.80 19.22
C PRO A 40 -13.30 18.16 19.93
N LEU A 41 -13.28 18.33 21.26
CA LEU A 41 -12.09 18.78 22.01
C LEU A 41 -11.08 17.64 22.23
N GLY A 42 -11.55 16.40 22.43
CA GLY A 42 -10.72 15.23 22.66
C GLY A 42 -10.49 14.40 21.41
N ILE A 43 -9.34 13.70 21.38
CA ILE A 43 -9.02 12.73 20.34
C ILE A 43 -9.92 11.49 20.51
N VAL A 44 -10.48 10.97 19.41
CA VAL A 44 -11.28 9.75 19.41
C VAL A 44 -10.68 8.73 18.47
N PHE A 45 -10.75 7.46 18.83
CA PHE A 45 -10.69 6.38 17.85
C PHE A 45 -12.10 6.07 17.40
N HIS A 46 -12.26 5.98 16.07
CA HIS A 46 -13.50 5.61 15.43
C HIS A 46 -13.23 4.49 14.43
N ILE A 47 -13.71 3.28 14.75
CA ILE A 47 -13.45 2.08 13.97
C ILE A 47 -14.78 1.55 13.45
N ASP A 48 -14.99 1.70 12.17
CA ASP A 48 -16.11 1.12 11.42
C ASP A 48 -15.66 -0.11 10.62
N GLY A 49 -16.53 -0.64 9.76
CA GLY A 49 -16.24 -1.83 8.96
C GLY A 49 -14.99 -1.67 8.07
N LEU A 50 -14.80 -0.49 7.47
CA LEU A 50 -13.63 -0.21 6.62
C LEU A 50 -12.35 -0.08 7.47
N GLY A 51 -12.41 0.61 8.60
CA GLY A 51 -11.30 0.74 9.54
C GLY A 51 -10.86 -0.61 10.11
N ALA A 52 -11.82 -1.44 10.54
CA ALA A 52 -11.57 -2.79 11.07
C ALA A 52 -10.93 -3.71 10.00
N MET A 53 -11.43 -3.67 8.77
CA MET A 53 -10.87 -4.41 7.64
C MET A 53 -9.42 -3.99 7.34
N MET A 54 -9.13 -2.69 7.35
CA MET A 54 -7.78 -2.17 7.15
C MET A 54 -6.84 -2.51 8.31
N ALA A 55 -7.33 -2.49 9.54
CA ALA A 55 -6.57 -2.92 10.71
C ALA A 55 -6.19 -4.40 10.61
N LEU A 56 -7.12 -5.26 10.20
CA LEU A 56 -6.84 -6.69 9.98
C LEU A 56 -5.82 -6.90 8.85
N LEU A 57 -5.93 -6.16 7.76
CA LEU A 57 -4.95 -6.21 6.66
C LEU A 57 -3.54 -5.84 7.15
N ILE A 58 -3.40 -4.71 7.86
CA ILE A 58 -2.10 -4.22 8.34
C ILE A 58 -1.51 -5.18 9.37
N ALA A 59 -2.32 -5.67 10.30
CA ALA A 59 -1.88 -6.58 11.35
C ALA A 59 -1.45 -7.94 10.79
N SER A 60 -2.23 -8.51 9.86
CA SER A 60 -1.90 -9.79 9.20
C SER A 60 -0.67 -9.67 8.32
N ALA A 61 -0.54 -8.59 7.54
CA ALA A 61 0.66 -8.32 6.74
C ALA A 61 1.90 -8.14 7.63
N GLY A 62 1.76 -7.45 8.76
CA GLY A 62 2.82 -7.31 9.75
C GLY A 62 3.24 -8.65 10.34
N LEU A 63 2.29 -9.51 10.71
CA LEU A 63 2.58 -10.84 11.22
C LEU A 63 3.34 -11.71 10.20
N MET A 64 2.88 -11.73 8.95
CA MET A 64 3.55 -12.50 7.89
C MET A 64 4.97 -11.98 7.64
N ALA A 65 5.15 -10.65 7.60
CA ALA A 65 6.46 -10.04 7.45
C ALA A 65 7.39 -10.33 8.65
N ALA A 66 6.88 -10.27 9.88
CA ALA A 66 7.64 -10.61 11.09
C ALA A 66 8.09 -12.07 11.10
N ILE A 67 7.23 -13.02 10.75
CA ILE A 67 7.59 -14.45 10.63
C ILE A 67 8.68 -14.61 9.57
N TYR A 68 8.50 -14.01 8.39
CA TYR A 68 9.49 -14.07 7.31
C TYR A 68 10.85 -13.51 7.72
N SER A 69 10.89 -12.48 8.56
CA SER A 69 12.13 -11.83 8.97
C SER A 69 13.08 -12.75 9.75
N GLY A 70 12.58 -13.80 10.39
CA GLY A 70 13.38 -14.79 11.08
C GLY A 70 14.43 -15.48 10.20
N HIS A 71 14.13 -15.63 8.91
CA HIS A 71 15.04 -16.23 7.93
C HIS A 71 15.86 -15.17 7.17
N SER A 72 15.27 -14.01 6.88
CA SER A 72 15.90 -13.00 6.03
C SER A 72 16.85 -12.06 6.78
N LEU A 73 16.62 -11.82 8.06
CA LEU A 73 17.32 -10.80 8.82
C LEU A 73 18.84 -11.02 8.86
N ASN A 74 19.27 -12.24 9.16
CA ASN A 74 20.69 -12.62 9.23
C ASN A 74 21.42 -12.51 7.88
N ALA A 75 20.68 -12.64 6.76
CA ALA A 75 21.25 -12.57 5.42
C ALA A 75 21.31 -11.16 4.85
N GLU A 76 20.44 -10.26 5.32
CA GLU A 76 20.24 -8.94 4.71
C GLU A 76 20.69 -7.77 5.61
N VAL A 77 20.75 -7.97 6.93
CA VAL A 77 21.02 -6.91 7.90
C VAL A 77 22.15 -7.31 8.83
N ARG A 78 23.03 -6.36 9.18
CA ARG A 78 24.11 -6.60 10.16
C ARG A 78 23.51 -6.90 11.54
N ALA A 79 24.10 -7.84 12.27
CA ALA A 79 23.60 -8.29 13.56
C ALA A 79 23.37 -7.16 14.59
N GLU A 80 24.24 -6.15 14.58
CA GLU A 80 24.15 -4.96 15.43
C GLU A 80 22.86 -4.14 15.21
N LYS A 81 22.31 -4.19 13.98
CA LYS A 81 21.11 -3.45 13.58
C LYS A 81 19.81 -4.27 13.70
N HIS A 82 19.86 -5.54 14.13
CA HIS A 82 18.67 -6.40 14.21
C HIS A 82 17.62 -5.85 15.18
N THR A 83 18.02 -5.38 16.35
CA THR A 83 17.09 -4.80 17.34
C THR A 83 16.46 -3.53 16.81
N LEU A 84 17.26 -2.63 16.22
CA LEU A 84 16.75 -1.41 15.57
C LEU A 84 15.74 -1.74 14.47
N MET A 85 16.05 -2.75 13.63
CA MET A 85 15.19 -3.19 12.55
C MET A 85 13.83 -3.68 13.05
N GLN A 86 13.83 -4.52 14.10
CA GLN A 86 12.61 -5.08 14.67
C GLN A 86 11.78 -4.04 15.43
N SER A 87 12.43 -3.17 16.21
CA SER A 87 11.75 -2.09 16.94
C SER A 87 11.12 -1.06 15.99
N GLY A 88 11.88 -0.63 14.97
CA GLY A 88 11.38 0.28 13.95
C GLY A 88 10.24 -0.33 13.13
N PHE A 89 10.30 -1.62 12.83
CA PHE A 89 9.22 -2.33 12.15
C PHE A 89 7.93 -2.32 13.00
N LEU A 90 7.99 -2.64 14.29
CA LEU A 90 6.83 -2.57 15.18
C LEU A 90 6.28 -1.15 15.30
N LEU A 91 7.15 -0.14 15.33
CA LEU A 91 6.74 1.26 15.34
C LEU A 91 5.98 1.64 14.05
N CYS A 92 6.47 1.20 12.89
CA CYS A 92 5.77 1.39 11.61
C CYS A 92 4.39 0.70 11.61
N GLN A 93 4.32 -0.54 12.11
CA GLN A 93 3.07 -1.28 12.22
C GLN A 93 2.07 -0.58 13.16
N ALA A 94 2.53 -0.12 14.32
CA ALA A 94 1.71 0.62 15.29
C ALA A 94 1.19 1.94 14.70
N GLY A 95 2.05 2.69 13.99
CA GLY A 95 1.64 3.92 13.30
C GLY A 95 0.56 3.67 12.27
N LEU A 96 0.69 2.62 11.43
CA LEU A 96 -0.35 2.31 10.44
C LEU A 96 -1.66 1.81 11.07
N LEU A 97 -1.59 1.04 12.16
CA LEU A 97 -2.78 0.61 12.92
C LEU A 97 -3.48 1.82 13.56
N GLY A 98 -2.74 2.74 14.16
CA GLY A 98 -3.28 3.98 14.71
C GLY A 98 -3.94 4.85 13.64
N LEU A 99 -3.33 4.94 12.45
CA LEU A 99 -3.88 5.70 11.32
C LEU A 99 -5.27 5.22 10.89
N VAL A 100 -5.48 3.91 10.80
CA VAL A 100 -6.76 3.36 10.34
C VAL A 100 -7.82 3.29 11.46
N SER A 101 -7.44 3.56 12.69
CA SER A 101 -8.32 3.54 13.87
C SER A 101 -8.76 4.93 14.31
N THR A 102 -8.04 5.99 13.90
CA THR A 102 -8.32 7.35 14.39
C THR A 102 -9.52 7.99 13.70
N GLY A 103 -10.32 8.72 14.48
CA GLY A 103 -11.38 9.61 14.01
C GLY A 103 -11.00 11.11 14.05
N ASP A 104 -9.72 11.40 14.24
CA ASP A 104 -9.19 12.76 14.30
C ASP A 104 -8.15 12.98 13.19
N ALA A 105 -8.31 14.05 12.42
CA ALA A 105 -7.50 14.33 11.23
C ALA A 105 -6.05 14.73 11.57
N PHE A 106 -5.82 15.40 12.69
CA PHE A 106 -4.46 15.73 13.13
C PHE A 106 -3.75 14.50 13.71
N ASN A 107 -4.47 13.68 14.46
CA ASN A 107 -3.94 12.43 14.96
C ASN A 107 -3.59 11.45 13.81
N ALA A 108 -4.35 11.49 12.70
CA ALA A 108 -4.00 10.78 11.47
C ALA A 108 -2.64 11.25 10.90
N PHE A 109 -2.37 12.57 10.90
CA PHE A 109 -1.05 13.10 10.53
C PHE A 109 0.06 12.55 11.42
N VAL A 110 -0.14 12.55 12.75
CA VAL A 110 0.85 12.03 13.70
C VAL A 110 1.17 10.55 13.39
N PHE A 111 0.16 9.71 13.20
CA PHE A 111 0.36 8.30 12.88
C PHE A 111 1.01 8.07 11.50
N LEU A 112 0.68 8.90 10.50
CA LEU A 112 1.37 8.90 9.21
C LEU A 112 2.87 9.17 9.39
N GLU A 113 3.24 10.15 10.20
CA GLU A 113 4.64 10.50 10.42
C GLU A 113 5.37 9.46 11.27
N VAL A 114 4.74 8.93 12.32
CA VAL A 114 5.32 7.83 13.12
C VAL A 114 5.68 6.64 12.22
N SER A 115 4.77 6.23 11.32
CA SER A 115 5.04 5.14 10.39
C SER A 115 6.11 5.48 9.36
N SER A 116 6.12 6.72 8.86
CA SER A 116 7.04 7.18 7.80
C SER A 116 8.47 7.32 8.30
N ILE A 117 8.68 7.98 9.45
CA ILE A 117 10.02 8.18 10.05
C ILE A 117 10.69 6.83 10.32
N GLY A 118 9.94 5.89 10.91
CA GLY A 118 10.42 4.53 11.09
C GLY A 118 10.84 3.89 9.76
N THR A 119 10.01 4.02 8.74
CA THR A 119 10.26 3.44 7.41
C THR A 119 11.52 4.00 6.74
N TYR A 120 11.76 5.33 6.80
CA TYR A 120 12.96 5.93 6.19
C TYR A 120 14.24 5.32 6.76
N ALA A 121 14.31 5.21 8.08
CA ALA A 121 15.44 4.60 8.78
C ALA A 121 15.62 3.12 8.39
N LEU A 122 14.52 2.38 8.28
CA LEU A 122 14.54 0.95 7.97
C LEU A 122 14.95 0.66 6.51
N ILE A 123 14.59 1.51 5.55
CA ILE A 123 15.07 1.41 4.18
C ILE A 123 16.59 1.64 4.15
N ALA A 124 17.10 2.65 4.86
CA ALA A 124 18.52 2.97 4.90
C ALA A 124 19.38 1.80 5.48
N VAL A 125 18.83 0.99 6.39
CA VAL A 125 19.51 -0.20 6.91
C VAL A 125 19.87 -1.20 5.80
N GLY A 126 19.18 -1.18 4.67
CA GLY A 126 19.47 -2.01 3.49
C GLY A 126 20.81 -1.72 2.81
N GLU A 127 21.54 -0.67 3.20
CA GLU A 127 22.84 -0.28 2.61
C GLU A 127 23.88 -1.40 2.63
N ALA A 128 23.83 -2.26 3.63
CA ALA A 128 24.76 -3.38 3.77
C ALA A 128 24.66 -4.38 2.61
N ARG A 129 23.49 -4.46 1.99
CA ARG A 129 23.21 -5.29 0.82
C ARG A 129 23.34 -4.53 -0.48
N ASP A 130 22.82 -3.31 -0.53
CA ASP A 130 22.81 -2.46 -1.71
C ASP A 130 22.91 -0.97 -1.31
N ARG A 131 24.00 -0.31 -1.69
CA ARG A 131 24.24 1.11 -1.41
C ARG A 131 23.15 2.05 -1.95
N ARG A 132 22.38 1.61 -2.94
CA ARG A 132 21.23 2.36 -3.49
C ARG A 132 20.08 2.51 -2.48
N ALA A 133 20.10 1.76 -1.39
CA ALA A 133 19.15 1.94 -0.28
C ALA A 133 19.23 3.32 0.36
N LEU A 134 20.44 3.92 0.46
CA LEU A 134 20.60 5.27 1.02
C LEU A 134 19.91 6.37 0.19
N PRO A 135 20.20 6.53 -1.12
CA PRO A 135 19.47 7.49 -1.93
C PRO A 135 17.98 7.18 -2.05
N ALA A 136 17.56 5.91 -2.00
CA ALA A 136 16.15 5.55 -1.98
C ALA A 136 15.46 5.99 -0.68
N ALA A 137 16.10 5.78 0.48
CA ALA A 137 15.63 6.26 1.77
C ALA A 137 15.55 7.78 1.81
N PHE A 138 16.58 8.47 1.30
CA PHE A 138 16.60 9.93 1.22
C PHE A 138 15.49 10.49 0.32
N ASN A 139 15.29 9.90 -0.86
CA ASN A 139 14.19 10.30 -1.76
C ASN A 139 12.83 10.09 -1.10
N TYR A 140 12.66 8.96 -0.40
CA TYR A 140 11.40 8.71 0.34
C TYR A 140 11.22 9.69 1.50
N LEU A 141 12.30 10.03 2.24
CA LEU A 141 12.25 11.04 3.30
C LEU A 141 11.77 12.39 2.74
N ILE A 142 12.41 12.89 1.67
CA ILE A 142 12.06 14.19 1.08
C ILE A 142 10.62 14.19 0.57
N MET A 143 10.25 13.21 -0.25
CA MET A 143 8.89 13.14 -0.79
C MET A 143 7.85 12.91 0.30
N GLY A 144 8.17 12.07 1.28
CA GLY A 144 7.30 11.81 2.42
C GLY A 144 7.05 13.03 3.30
N THR A 145 8.10 13.82 3.59
CA THR A 145 8.00 15.07 4.36
C THR A 145 7.21 16.12 3.60
N ILE A 146 7.44 16.29 2.28
CA ILE A 146 6.63 17.16 1.44
C ILE A 146 5.16 16.75 1.50
N GLY A 147 4.86 15.45 1.36
CA GLY A 147 3.49 14.93 1.43
C GLY A 147 2.81 15.22 2.77
N ALA A 148 3.53 15.02 3.87
CA ALA A 148 3.05 15.33 5.21
C ALA A 148 2.80 16.83 5.42
N THR A 149 3.71 17.68 4.93
CA THR A 149 3.57 19.13 4.99
C THR A 149 2.34 19.60 4.20
N PHE A 150 2.12 19.08 2.99
CA PHE A 150 0.93 19.39 2.22
C PHE A 150 -0.35 18.97 2.95
N TYR A 151 -0.38 17.76 3.50
CA TYR A 151 -1.51 17.30 4.30
C TYR A 151 -1.78 18.24 5.48
N LEU A 152 -0.73 18.64 6.21
CA LEU A 152 -0.85 19.51 7.39
C LEU A 152 -1.33 20.93 6.99
N ILE A 153 -0.83 21.49 5.89
CA ILE A 153 -1.30 22.79 5.37
C ILE A 153 -2.78 22.68 5.01
N GLY A 154 -3.18 21.62 4.29
CA GLY A 154 -4.59 21.41 3.95
C GLY A 154 -5.48 21.27 5.17
N LEU A 155 -5.01 20.55 6.19
CA LEU A 155 -5.71 20.43 7.47
C LEU A 155 -5.83 21.77 8.17
N GLY A 156 -4.79 22.63 8.10
CA GLY A 156 -4.82 24.00 8.64
C GLY A 156 -5.91 24.85 7.98
N PHE A 157 -6.09 24.76 6.65
CA PHE A 157 -7.18 25.43 5.95
C PHE A 157 -8.56 24.92 6.39
N LEU A 158 -8.71 23.59 6.53
CA LEU A 158 -9.98 23.02 7.01
C LEU A 158 -10.26 23.41 8.46
N TYR A 159 -9.25 23.39 9.31
CA TYR A 159 -9.39 23.84 10.70
C TYR A 159 -9.76 25.32 10.79
N ALA A 160 -9.15 26.17 9.99
CA ALA A 160 -9.51 27.59 9.92
C ALA A 160 -10.97 27.82 9.48
N ALA A 161 -11.49 26.96 8.59
CA ALA A 161 -12.87 27.05 8.10
C ALA A 161 -13.88 26.43 9.08
N THR A 162 -13.54 25.30 9.71
CA THR A 162 -14.48 24.50 10.51
C THR A 162 -14.30 24.66 12.02
N GLY A 163 -13.11 25.04 12.49
CA GLY A 163 -12.77 25.11 13.92
C GLY A 163 -12.65 23.76 14.62
N THR A 164 -12.53 22.65 13.88
CA THR A 164 -12.45 21.30 14.43
C THR A 164 -11.46 20.41 13.70
N LEU A 165 -10.85 19.45 14.41
CA LEU A 165 -9.98 18.42 13.87
C LEU A 165 -10.65 17.02 13.89
N ASN A 166 -11.78 16.89 14.58
CA ASN A 166 -12.58 15.68 14.58
C ASN A 166 -13.23 15.47 13.21
N MET A 167 -12.99 14.31 12.58
CA MET A 167 -13.43 14.04 11.20
C MET A 167 -14.96 14.09 11.05
N ALA A 168 -15.71 13.56 12.00
CA ALA A 168 -17.18 13.55 11.94
C ALA A 168 -17.77 14.94 12.11
N ASP A 169 -17.25 15.75 13.06
CA ASP A 169 -17.67 17.13 13.27
C ASP A 169 -17.26 18.02 12.09
N MET A 170 -16.05 17.79 11.52
CA MET A 170 -15.58 18.46 10.31
C MET A 170 -16.54 18.20 9.15
N ALA A 171 -16.92 16.95 8.91
CA ALA A 171 -17.88 16.60 7.86
C ALA A 171 -19.22 17.33 8.03
N ALA A 172 -19.77 17.35 9.25
CA ALA A 172 -21.03 18.04 9.54
C ALA A 172 -20.94 19.56 9.25
N ARG A 173 -19.83 20.20 9.64
CA ARG A 173 -19.63 21.65 9.41
C ARG A 173 -19.37 21.99 7.94
N LEU A 174 -18.66 21.14 7.20
CA LEU A 174 -18.39 21.36 5.78
C LEU A 174 -19.67 21.40 4.94
N VAL A 175 -20.73 20.65 5.31
CA VAL A 175 -22.03 20.73 4.63
C VAL A 175 -22.60 22.15 4.65
N THR A 176 -22.42 22.88 5.75
CA THR A 176 -22.94 24.24 5.92
C THR A 176 -22.10 25.33 5.27
N LEU A 177 -20.80 25.07 5.06
CA LEU A 177 -19.85 26.03 4.49
C LEU A 177 -19.89 26.08 2.95
N GLY A 178 -20.46 25.07 2.30
CA GLY A 178 -20.55 25.01 0.83
C GLY A 178 -19.20 25.03 0.11
N ASP A 179 -19.21 25.53 -1.13
CA ASP A 179 -18.01 25.61 -1.99
C ASP A 179 -17.12 26.82 -1.68
N SER A 180 -16.66 26.94 -0.45
CA SER A 180 -15.70 27.97 -0.02
C SER A 180 -14.31 27.71 -0.63
N THR A 181 -13.64 28.77 -1.13
CA THR A 181 -12.28 28.69 -1.69
C THR A 181 -11.26 28.12 -0.68
N VAL A 182 -11.44 28.43 0.62
CA VAL A 182 -10.58 27.90 1.70
C VAL A 182 -10.75 26.39 1.83
N VAL A 183 -11.98 25.90 1.75
CA VAL A 183 -12.31 24.46 1.78
C VAL A 183 -11.73 23.74 0.55
N GLN A 184 -11.88 24.35 -0.63
CA GLN A 184 -11.30 23.81 -1.88
C GLN A 184 -9.77 23.71 -1.81
N ALA A 185 -9.11 24.78 -1.32
CA ALA A 185 -7.66 24.77 -1.11
C ALA A 185 -7.24 23.67 -0.10
N GLY A 186 -7.95 23.58 1.02
CA GLY A 186 -7.71 22.53 2.03
C GLY A 186 -7.80 21.12 1.44
N PHE A 187 -8.86 20.87 0.66
CA PHE A 187 -9.04 19.60 -0.06
C PHE A 187 -7.89 19.30 -1.03
N ALA A 188 -7.53 20.27 -1.88
CA ALA A 188 -6.46 20.09 -2.85
C ALA A 188 -5.12 19.76 -2.18
N PHE A 189 -4.75 20.47 -1.11
CA PHE A 189 -3.54 20.21 -0.36
C PHE A 189 -3.56 18.81 0.30
N ILE A 190 -4.67 18.40 0.90
CA ILE A 190 -4.82 17.07 1.50
C ILE A 190 -4.67 15.97 0.45
N VAL A 191 -5.35 16.09 -0.68
CA VAL A 191 -5.30 15.06 -1.73
C VAL A 191 -3.91 14.96 -2.35
N VAL A 192 -3.23 16.08 -2.59
CA VAL A 192 -1.85 16.06 -3.07
C VAL A 192 -0.92 15.44 -2.03
N GLY A 193 -1.03 15.82 -0.76
CA GLY A 193 -0.22 15.29 0.34
C GLY A 193 -0.38 13.78 0.51
N LEU A 194 -1.62 13.30 0.55
CA LEU A 194 -1.92 11.87 0.62
C LEU A 194 -1.58 11.15 -0.69
N GLY A 195 -1.73 11.82 -1.84
CA GLY A 195 -1.34 11.31 -3.15
C GLY A 195 0.16 11.01 -3.23
N ILE A 196 1.02 11.85 -2.64
CA ILE A 196 2.46 11.56 -2.50
C ILE A 196 2.66 10.30 -1.66
N LYS A 197 2.00 10.20 -0.50
CA LYS A 197 2.11 9.03 0.40
C LYS A 197 1.54 7.75 -0.22
N ALA A 198 0.48 7.84 -1.02
CA ALA A 198 -0.10 6.72 -1.78
C ALA A 198 0.69 6.35 -3.03
N ALA A 199 1.72 7.11 -3.38
CA ALA A 199 2.44 7.02 -4.65
C ALA A 199 1.52 7.16 -5.88
N MET A 200 0.58 8.08 -5.82
CA MET A 200 -0.29 8.43 -6.95
C MET A 200 0.54 9.04 -8.08
N PHE A 201 0.27 8.67 -9.33
CA PHE A 201 0.93 9.29 -10.48
C PHE A 201 0.53 10.77 -10.60
N PRO A 202 1.47 11.69 -10.89
CA PRO A 202 2.91 11.50 -11.17
C PRO A 202 3.83 11.52 -9.93
N LEU A 203 3.30 11.54 -8.71
CA LEU A 203 4.00 11.73 -7.44
C LEU A 203 4.68 10.46 -6.89
N HIS A 204 4.79 9.41 -7.69
CA HIS A 204 5.22 8.06 -7.32
C HIS A 204 6.74 7.83 -7.31
N GLY A 205 7.55 8.81 -7.66
CA GLY A 205 8.99 8.64 -7.95
C GLY A 205 9.82 8.02 -6.82
N TRP A 206 9.38 8.10 -5.58
CA TRP A 206 10.04 7.51 -4.41
C TRP A 206 9.86 5.99 -4.30
N LEU A 207 8.69 5.47 -4.75
CA LEU A 207 8.27 4.10 -4.46
C LEU A 207 9.14 3.02 -5.12
N PRO A 208 9.54 3.11 -6.41
CA PRO A 208 10.34 2.07 -7.04
C PRO A 208 11.67 1.82 -6.34
N GLY A 209 12.35 2.88 -5.89
CA GLY A 209 13.59 2.78 -5.12
C GLY A 209 13.37 2.19 -3.73
N ALA A 210 12.40 2.70 -2.99
CA ALA A 210 12.07 2.25 -1.65
C ALA A 210 11.74 0.75 -1.60
N TYR A 211 10.95 0.24 -2.54
CA TYR A 211 10.56 -1.17 -2.57
C TYR A 211 11.67 -2.10 -3.08
N ALA A 212 12.51 -1.63 -4.01
CA ALA A 212 13.55 -2.45 -4.61
C ALA A 212 14.75 -2.66 -3.69
N TYR A 213 15.16 -1.62 -2.95
CA TYR A 213 16.44 -1.59 -2.25
C TYR A 213 16.35 -1.74 -0.74
N ALA A 214 15.14 -1.66 -0.15
CA ALA A 214 14.92 -1.99 1.26
C ALA A 214 15.20 -3.47 1.56
N PRO A 215 15.52 -3.81 2.82
CA PRO A 215 15.49 -5.19 3.29
C PRO A 215 14.14 -5.86 3.02
N SER A 216 14.15 -7.17 2.76
CA SER A 216 12.94 -7.89 2.33
C SER A 216 11.77 -7.75 3.31
N LEU A 217 12.02 -7.79 4.63
CA LEU A 217 11.02 -7.50 5.66
C LEU A 217 10.24 -6.22 5.35
N ILE A 218 10.97 -5.15 5.08
CA ILE A 218 10.37 -3.82 4.87
C ILE A 218 9.69 -3.74 3.50
N SER A 219 10.31 -4.27 2.44
CA SER A 219 9.68 -4.29 1.10
C SER A 219 8.35 -5.05 1.12
N ILE A 220 8.27 -6.19 1.81
CA ILE A 220 7.05 -7.00 1.97
C ILE A 220 5.97 -6.21 2.69
N PHE A 221 6.32 -5.65 3.85
CA PHE A 221 5.38 -4.90 4.69
C PHE A 221 4.86 -3.64 4.01
N LEU A 222 5.76 -2.81 3.45
CA LEU A 222 5.38 -1.57 2.76
C LEU A 222 4.53 -1.84 1.52
N ALA A 223 4.89 -2.86 0.72
CA ALA A 223 4.14 -3.21 -0.47
C ALA A 223 2.71 -3.68 -0.14
N ALA A 224 2.50 -4.28 1.03
CA ALA A 224 1.18 -4.67 1.49
C ALA A 224 0.37 -3.55 2.15
N THR A 225 1.00 -2.57 2.82
CA THR A 225 0.31 -1.71 3.78
C THR A 225 0.39 -0.21 3.49
N ALA A 226 1.57 0.38 3.35
CA ALA A 226 1.77 1.83 3.42
C ALA A 226 0.93 2.62 2.40
N THR A 227 0.99 2.27 1.11
CA THR A 227 0.20 2.93 0.07
C THR A 227 -1.31 2.71 0.25
N LYS A 228 -1.71 1.55 0.81
CA LYS A 228 -3.11 1.20 1.07
C LYS A 228 -3.70 2.01 2.21
N ALA A 229 -2.94 2.22 3.27
CA ALA A 229 -3.34 3.08 4.38
C ALA A 229 -3.54 4.54 3.93
N SER A 230 -2.68 5.04 3.03
CA SER A 230 -2.85 6.37 2.44
C SER A 230 -4.05 6.45 1.49
N LEU A 231 -4.30 5.40 0.69
CA LEU A 231 -5.50 5.31 -0.17
C LEU A 231 -6.79 5.22 0.66
N TYR A 232 -6.75 4.48 1.77
CA TYR A 232 -7.84 4.46 2.73
C TYR A 232 -8.15 5.86 3.26
N LEU A 233 -7.12 6.63 3.63
CA LEU A 233 -7.33 7.98 4.14
C LEU A 233 -7.83 8.93 3.04
N ILE A 234 -7.38 8.80 1.78
CA ILE A 234 -7.96 9.51 0.63
C ILE A 234 -9.46 9.19 0.51
N ALA A 235 -9.82 7.91 0.59
CA ALA A 235 -11.22 7.49 0.53
C ALA A 235 -12.05 8.10 1.66
N ARG A 236 -11.51 8.15 2.89
CA ARG A 236 -12.15 8.82 4.03
C ARG A 236 -12.41 10.30 3.77
N PHE A 237 -11.40 11.04 3.29
CA PHE A 237 -11.58 12.46 3.00
C PHE A 237 -12.58 12.69 1.86
N VAL A 238 -12.47 11.93 0.77
CA VAL A 238 -13.29 12.13 -0.43
C VAL A 238 -14.76 11.70 -0.22
N PHE A 239 -15.00 10.62 0.54
CA PHE A 239 -16.35 10.05 0.65
C PHE A 239 -17.04 10.29 1.99
N ASP A 240 -16.29 10.42 3.09
CA ASP A 240 -16.91 10.56 4.42
C ASP A 240 -16.86 12.00 4.93
N ILE A 241 -15.78 12.76 4.62
CA ILE A 241 -15.56 14.10 5.21
C ILE A 241 -16.07 15.20 4.28
N PHE A 242 -15.76 15.14 2.99
CA PHE A 242 -16.22 16.16 2.04
C PHE A 242 -17.65 15.88 1.58
N PRO A 243 -18.51 16.94 1.47
CA PRO A 243 -19.90 16.78 1.11
C PRO A 243 -20.07 16.11 -0.25
N HIS A 244 -20.91 15.07 -0.31
CA HIS A 244 -21.31 14.45 -1.56
C HIS A 244 -22.11 15.46 -2.39
N GLY A 245 -21.65 15.70 -3.62
CA GLY A 245 -22.35 16.60 -4.55
C GLY A 245 -21.80 18.02 -4.60
N ALA A 246 -20.79 18.38 -3.80
CA ALA A 246 -20.07 19.63 -4.02
C ALA A 246 -19.51 19.68 -5.45
N ALA A 247 -19.82 20.73 -6.20
CA ALA A 247 -19.43 20.86 -7.61
C ALA A 247 -17.92 20.73 -7.82
N PHE A 248 -17.14 21.25 -6.88
CA PHE A 248 -15.69 21.11 -6.87
C PHE A 248 -15.24 19.65 -6.71
N GLY A 249 -15.84 18.90 -5.78
CA GLY A 249 -15.51 17.48 -5.56
C GLY A 249 -15.80 16.61 -6.78
N GLN A 250 -16.92 16.83 -7.44
CA GLN A 250 -17.29 16.15 -8.70
C GLN A 250 -16.31 16.53 -9.83
N GLY A 251 -15.97 17.80 -9.96
CA GLY A 251 -14.98 18.28 -10.92
C GLY A 251 -13.61 17.67 -10.70
N PHE A 252 -13.15 17.61 -9.45
CA PHE A 252 -11.88 16.98 -9.09
C PHE A 252 -11.86 15.49 -9.48
N ILE A 253 -12.91 14.73 -9.12
CA ILE A 253 -13.00 13.30 -9.43
C ILE A 253 -12.95 13.08 -10.94
N THR A 254 -13.74 13.82 -11.71
CA THR A 254 -13.88 13.61 -13.15
C THR A 254 -12.68 14.12 -13.94
N TRP A 255 -12.18 15.31 -13.62
CA TRP A 255 -11.19 16.00 -14.46
C TRP A 255 -9.74 15.84 -13.96
N VAL A 256 -9.53 15.41 -12.73
CA VAL A 256 -8.19 15.24 -12.16
C VAL A 256 -7.92 13.79 -11.77
N LEU A 257 -8.73 13.23 -10.88
CA LEU A 257 -8.47 11.91 -10.30
C LEU A 257 -8.55 10.80 -11.37
N ALA A 258 -9.64 10.77 -12.17
CA ALA A 258 -9.84 9.71 -13.15
C ALA A 258 -8.79 9.71 -14.27
N PRO A 259 -8.43 10.85 -14.90
CA PRO A 259 -7.35 10.89 -15.90
C PRO A 259 -5.97 10.51 -15.34
N LEU A 260 -5.63 10.99 -14.13
CA LEU A 260 -4.36 10.63 -13.48
C LEU A 260 -4.29 9.13 -13.15
N ALA A 261 -5.40 8.57 -12.67
CA ALA A 261 -5.51 7.15 -12.39
C ALA A 261 -5.38 6.28 -13.66
N ALA A 262 -6.03 6.69 -14.76
CA ALA A 262 -5.91 6.05 -16.05
C ALA A 262 -4.47 6.12 -16.59
N THR A 263 -3.85 7.28 -16.51
CA THR A 263 -2.44 7.47 -16.91
C THR A 263 -1.51 6.61 -16.06
N ALA A 264 -1.72 6.55 -14.74
CA ALA A 264 -0.97 5.67 -13.85
C ALA A 264 -1.07 4.20 -14.27
N ALA A 265 -2.31 3.71 -14.52
CA ALA A 265 -2.56 2.32 -14.88
C ALA A 265 -1.83 1.91 -16.17
N ILE A 266 -1.75 2.81 -17.15
CA ILE A 266 -1.10 2.53 -18.45
C ILE A 266 0.40 2.79 -18.39
N VAL A 267 0.83 4.01 -18.00
CA VAL A 267 2.24 4.42 -18.06
C VAL A 267 3.11 3.57 -17.13
N CYS A 268 2.67 3.35 -15.89
CA CYS A 268 3.46 2.55 -14.96
C CYS A 268 3.43 1.04 -15.31
N SER A 269 2.39 0.55 -15.99
CA SER A 269 2.41 -0.80 -16.57
C SER A 269 3.44 -0.90 -17.71
N ILE A 270 3.52 0.11 -18.59
CA ILE A 270 4.54 0.18 -19.63
C ILE A 270 5.95 0.22 -19.02
N GLN A 271 6.16 1.05 -18.00
CA GLN A 271 7.45 1.09 -17.27
C GLN A 271 7.81 -0.28 -16.68
N ALA A 272 6.82 -1.00 -16.10
CA ALA A 272 7.03 -2.35 -15.59
C ALA A 272 7.39 -3.35 -16.71
N VAL A 273 6.80 -3.23 -17.90
CA VAL A 273 7.15 -4.08 -19.06
C VAL A 273 8.62 -3.92 -19.47
N PHE A 274 9.16 -2.71 -19.46
CA PHE A 274 10.55 -2.46 -19.88
C PHE A 274 11.59 -2.59 -18.76
N GLU A 275 11.15 -2.68 -17.50
CA GLU A 275 12.06 -2.80 -16.37
C GLU A 275 12.79 -4.16 -16.38
N LYS A 276 14.06 -4.15 -16.02
CA LYS A 276 14.94 -5.34 -15.98
C LYS A 276 15.09 -5.90 -14.58
N GLU A 277 15.08 -5.04 -13.56
CA GLU A 277 15.18 -5.46 -12.15
C GLU A 277 13.81 -5.93 -11.63
N VAL A 278 13.75 -7.17 -11.15
CA VAL A 278 12.48 -7.83 -10.77
C VAL A 278 11.73 -7.05 -9.67
N ARG A 279 12.44 -6.59 -8.63
CA ARG A 279 11.84 -5.83 -7.54
C ARG A 279 11.31 -4.46 -8.01
N ARG A 280 12.03 -3.77 -8.90
CA ARG A 280 11.57 -2.51 -9.49
C ARG A 280 10.38 -2.70 -10.42
N MET A 281 10.38 -3.77 -11.21
CA MET A 281 9.22 -4.15 -12.03
C MET A 281 7.96 -4.32 -11.17
N LEU A 282 8.06 -5.05 -10.05
CA LEU A 282 6.96 -5.18 -9.11
C LEU A 282 6.59 -3.86 -8.42
N ALA A 283 7.54 -2.96 -8.22
CA ALA A 283 7.27 -1.65 -7.64
C ALA A 283 6.49 -0.76 -8.63
N PHE A 284 6.90 -0.66 -9.91
CA PHE A 284 6.13 0.05 -10.94
C PHE A 284 4.74 -0.56 -11.13
N SER A 285 4.63 -1.88 -11.10
CA SER A 285 3.33 -2.52 -11.15
C SER A 285 2.45 -2.19 -9.92
N SER A 286 3.04 -1.84 -8.76
CA SER A 286 2.26 -1.34 -7.62
C SER A 286 1.63 0.02 -7.90
N VAL A 287 2.34 0.93 -8.54
CA VAL A 287 1.81 2.24 -8.94
C VAL A 287 0.70 2.09 -9.97
N ALA A 288 0.88 1.20 -10.96
CA ALA A 288 -0.16 0.88 -11.93
C ALA A 288 -1.45 0.39 -11.25
N GLN A 289 -1.33 -0.49 -10.25
CA GLN A 289 -2.49 -1.02 -9.51
C GLN A 289 -3.12 0.02 -8.56
N VAL A 290 -2.36 1.00 -8.06
CA VAL A 290 -2.93 2.19 -7.39
C VAL A 290 -3.85 2.93 -8.37
N GLY A 291 -3.47 3.05 -9.65
CA GLY A 291 -4.34 3.58 -10.70
C GLY A 291 -5.67 2.82 -10.81
N PHE A 292 -5.68 1.48 -10.76
CA PHE A 292 -6.92 0.68 -10.75
C PHE A 292 -7.83 1.02 -9.57
N ILE A 293 -7.27 1.14 -8.36
CA ILE A 293 -8.03 1.50 -7.16
C ILE A 293 -8.65 2.89 -7.31
N LEU A 294 -7.85 3.86 -7.76
CA LEU A 294 -8.30 5.23 -7.95
C LEU A 294 -9.35 5.36 -9.07
N LEU A 295 -9.27 4.54 -10.15
CA LEU A 295 -10.32 4.47 -11.16
C LEU A 295 -11.64 3.96 -10.56
N GLY A 296 -11.59 2.97 -9.66
CA GLY A 296 -12.78 2.52 -8.95
C GLY A 296 -13.39 3.61 -8.06
N LEU A 297 -12.54 4.33 -7.32
CA LEU A 297 -12.98 5.47 -6.50
C LEU A 297 -13.54 6.62 -7.36
N SER A 298 -12.97 6.85 -8.55
CA SER A 298 -13.42 7.92 -9.45
C SER A 298 -14.81 7.71 -10.04
N LEU A 299 -15.37 6.52 -9.93
CA LEU A 299 -16.76 6.27 -10.31
C LEU A 299 -17.77 6.99 -9.38
N ALA A 300 -17.35 7.36 -8.18
CA ALA A 300 -18.19 8.03 -7.16
C ALA A 300 -19.52 7.31 -6.88
N THR A 301 -19.53 5.98 -6.99
CA THR A 301 -20.68 5.11 -6.72
C THR A 301 -20.37 4.10 -5.63
N SER A 302 -21.39 3.57 -4.95
CA SER A 302 -21.20 2.52 -3.93
C SER A 302 -20.57 1.25 -4.53
N ALA A 303 -20.91 0.90 -5.76
CA ALA A 303 -20.30 -0.22 -6.48
C ALA A 303 -18.82 0.04 -6.79
N GLY A 304 -18.49 1.26 -7.26
CA GLY A 304 -17.11 1.70 -7.50
C GLY A 304 -16.27 1.68 -6.24
N PHE A 305 -16.79 2.23 -5.15
CA PHE A 305 -16.14 2.22 -3.84
C PHE A 305 -15.88 0.78 -3.36
N SER A 306 -16.90 -0.08 -3.38
CA SER A 306 -16.78 -1.48 -2.96
C SER A 306 -15.78 -2.25 -3.82
N GLY A 307 -15.81 -2.05 -5.15
CA GLY A 307 -14.85 -2.62 -6.09
C GLY A 307 -13.42 -2.16 -5.82
N ALA A 308 -13.24 -0.86 -5.56
CA ALA A 308 -11.93 -0.27 -5.23
C ALA A 308 -11.36 -0.84 -3.92
N MET A 309 -12.19 -0.98 -2.87
CA MET A 309 -11.75 -1.54 -1.59
C MET A 309 -11.43 -3.02 -1.70
N LEU A 310 -12.22 -3.81 -2.43
CA LEU A 310 -11.90 -5.21 -2.72
C LEU A 310 -10.59 -5.33 -3.50
N TYR A 311 -10.39 -4.45 -4.49
CA TYR A 311 -9.13 -4.42 -5.25
C TYR A 311 -7.92 -4.03 -4.39
N LEU A 312 -8.11 -3.08 -3.47
CA LEU A 312 -7.07 -2.67 -2.50
C LEU A 312 -6.62 -3.86 -1.65
N LEU A 313 -7.56 -4.64 -1.12
CA LEU A 313 -7.26 -5.85 -0.34
C LEU A 313 -6.55 -6.91 -1.19
N ALA A 314 -7.11 -7.24 -2.36
CA ALA A 314 -6.51 -8.19 -3.28
C ALA A 314 -5.08 -7.79 -3.63
N HIS A 315 -4.86 -6.53 -3.99
CA HIS A 315 -3.55 -5.99 -4.33
C HIS A 315 -2.56 -6.07 -3.17
N ALA A 316 -2.99 -5.82 -1.94
CA ALA A 316 -2.14 -5.95 -0.76
C ALA A 316 -1.64 -7.40 -0.58
N LEU A 317 -2.54 -8.37 -0.64
CA LEU A 317 -2.20 -9.80 -0.53
C LEU A 317 -1.27 -10.25 -1.66
N LEU A 318 -1.57 -9.84 -2.90
CA LEU A 318 -0.76 -10.17 -4.06
C LEU A 318 0.66 -9.61 -3.98
N LYS A 319 0.80 -8.35 -3.56
CA LYS A 319 2.11 -7.73 -3.41
C LYS A 319 2.91 -8.36 -2.28
N MET A 320 2.26 -8.65 -1.16
CA MET A 320 2.90 -9.38 -0.08
C MET A 320 3.45 -10.73 -0.56
N THR A 321 2.62 -11.55 -1.23
CA THR A 321 3.02 -12.85 -1.77
C THR A 321 4.18 -12.73 -2.76
N LEU A 322 4.11 -11.80 -3.71
CA LEU A 322 5.14 -11.62 -4.72
C LEU A 322 6.47 -11.15 -4.12
N PHE A 323 6.45 -10.18 -3.21
CA PHE A 323 7.68 -9.71 -2.55
C PHE A 323 8.26 -10.75 -1.59
N MET A 324 7.44 -11.54 -0.90
CA MET A 324 7.89 -12.67 -0.08
C MET A 324 8.56 -13.75 -0.95
N ALA A 325 7.94 -14.14 -2.05
CA ALA A 325 8.48 -15.15 -2.96
C ALA A 325 9.81 -14.71 -3.57
N ILE A 326 9.88 -13.46 -4.09
CA ILE A 326 11.13 -12.90 -4.63
C ILE A 326 12.19 -12.73 -3.55
N GLY A 327 11.80 -12.31 -2.34
CA GLY A 327 12.70 -12.25 -1.20
C GLY A 327 13.29 -13.61 -0.86
N ALA A 328 12.46 -14.66 -0.79
CA ALA A 328 12.90 -16.03 -0.51
C ALA A 328 13.86 -16.56 -1.58
N LEU A 329 13.55 -16.32 -2.86
CA LEU A 329 14.45 -16.66 -3.96
C LEU A 329 15.78 -15.92 -3.85
N ALA A 330 15.76 -14.64 -3.45
CA ALA A 330 16.97 -13.82 -3.30
C ALA A 330 17.84 -14.19 -2.08
N LEU A 331 17.31 -14.92 -1.11
CA LEU A 331 18.10 -15.52 -0.03
C LEU A 331 18.92 -16.73 -0.52
N SER A 332 18.35 -17.48 -1.47
CA SER A 332 19.02 -18.66 -2.06
C SER A 332 20.02 -18.27 -3.16
N LEU A 333 19.65 -17.30 -3.97
CA LEU A 333 20.46 -16.80 -5.09
C LEU A 333 20.46 -15.26 -5.06
N ARG A 334 21.66 -14.65 -4.99
CA ARG A 334 21.79 -13.19 -5.08
C ARG A 334 21.53 -12.74 -6.52
N PHE A 335 20.30 -12.38 -6.84
CA PHE A 335 19.93 -11.87 -8.16
C PHE A 335 19.31 -10.47 -8.08
N ARG A 336 19.28 -9.78 -9.20
CA ARG A 336 18.62 -8.48 -9.41
C ARG A 336 17.71 -8.49 -10.64
N THR A 337 18.15 -9.15 -11.71
CA THR A 337 17.50 -9.11 -13.01
C THR A 337 16.75 -10.41 -13.33
N LEU A 338 15.82 -10.30 -14.30
CA LEU A 338 15.06 -11.45 -14.80
C LEU A 338 15.96 -12.57 -15.39
N ASN A 339 17.07 -12.19 -16.02
CA ASN A 339 17.96 -13.18 -16.60
C ASN A 339 18.68 -14.02 -15.55
N GLU A 340 18.97 -13.43 -14.39
CA GLU A 340 19.65 -14.12 -13.29
C GLU A 340 18.76 -15.14 -12.57
N ILE A 341 17.43 -14.99 -12.63
CA ILE A 341 16.46 -15.95 -12.06
C ILE A 341 16.00 -17.04 -13.03
N ALA A 342 16.58 -17.09 -14.22
CA ALA A 342 16.15 -18.05 -15.23
C ALA A 342 16.29 -19.50 -14.74
N GLY A 343 15.21 -20.28 -14.86
CA GLY A 343 15.16 -21.71 -14.51
C GLY A 343 15.16 -22.03 -13.01
N ILE A 344 15.03 -21.02 -12.11
CA ILE A 344 15.11 -21.19 -10.66
C ILE A 344 14.00 -22.09 -10.07
N ALA A 345 12.92 -22.33 -10.82
CA ALA A 345 11.82 -23.19 -10.37
C ALA A 345 12.28 -24.62 -10.01
N ARG A 346 13.37 -25.10 -10.63
CA ARG A 346 13.93 -26.43 -10.34
C ARG A 346 14.64 -26.50 -8.98
N ASP A 347 15.26 -25.39 -8.57
CA ASP A 347 16.05 -25.30 -7.33
C ASP A 347 15.21 -24.86 -6.14
N ALA A 348 14.16 -24.06 -6.35
CA ALA A 348 13.29 -23.52 -5.31
C ALA A 348 11.79 -23.62 -5.70
N PRO A 349 11.25 -24.84 -5.80
CA PRO A 349 9.91 -25.07 -6.38
C PRO A 349 8.79 -24.40 -5.61
N TRP A 350 8.82 -24.35 -4.29
CA TRP A 350 7.78 -23.73 -3.46
C TRP A 350 7.73 -22.21 -3.62
N SER A 351 8.90 -21.55 -3.60
CA SER A 351 8.98 -20.10 -3.81
C SER A 351 8.60 -19.73 -5.24
N ALA A 352 8.99 -20.54 -6.21
CA ALA A 352 8.57 -20.37 -7.60
C ALA A 352 7.06 -20.56 -7.77
N ALA A 353 6.46 -21.58 -7.16
CA ALA A 353 5.02 -21.80 -7.18
C ALA A 353 4.25 -20.61 -6.57
N ALA A 354 4.69 -20.11 -5.41
CA ALA A 354 4.10 -18.92 -4.77
C ALA A 354 4.20 -17.68 -5.69
N LEU A 355 5.35 -17.50 -6.36
CA LEU A 355 5.55 -16.44 -7.35
C LEU A 355 4.61 -16.61 -8.55
N GLY A 356 4.46 -17.83 -9.06
CA GLY A 356 3.56 -18.16 -10.17
C GLY A 356 2.10 -17.88 -9.85
N VAL A 357 1.63 -18.32 -8.67
CA VAL A 357 0.25 -18.04 -8.20
C VAL A 357 0.01 -16.55 -8.02
N GLY A 358 0.93 -15.82 -7.36
CA GLY A 358 0.83 -14.38 -7.21
C GLY A 358 0.85 -13.64 -8.55
N ALA A 359 1.68 -14.09 -9.47
CA ALA A 359 1.79 -13.59 -10.84
C ALA A 359 0.48 -13.80 -11.63
N ALA A 360 -0.06 -15.01 -11.63
CA ALA A 360 -1.32 -15.35 -12.28
C ALA A 360 -2.49 -14.52 -11.72
N SER A 361 -2.52 -14.36 -10.41
CA SER A 361 -3.55 -13.55 -9.74
C SER A 361 -3.41 -12.06 -10.06
N LEU A 362 -2.19 -11.52 -10.14
CA LEU A 362 -1.96 -10.13 -10.54
C LEU A 362 -2.38 -9.89 -12.01
N ALA A 363 -2.12 -10.85 -12.89
CA ALA A 363 -2.62 -10.82 -14.28
C ALA A 363 -4.15 -10.83 -14.36
N GLY A 364 -4.81 -11.45 -13.38
CA GLY A 364 -6.27 -11.60 -13.36
C GLY A 364 -6.73 -12.89 -14.03
N VAL A 365 -6.03 -13.99 -13.79
CA VAL A 365 -6.46 -15.33 -14.24
C VAL A 365 -7.74 -15.73 -13.48
N PRO A 366 -8.77 -16.26 -14.15
CA PRO A 366 -10.00 -16.73 -13.51
C PRO A 366 -9.73 -17.61 -12.28
N LEU A 367 -10.64 -17.62 -11.32
CA LEU A 367 -10.56 -18.31 -10.02
C LEU A 367 -9.55 -17.70 -9.02
N THR A 368 -8.91 -16.58 -9.34
CA THR A 368 -8.03 -15.86 -8.43
C THR A 368 -8.71 -14.64 -7.83
N VAL A 369 -8.21 -14.19 -6.66
CA VAL A 369 -8.71 -12.98 -6.00
C VAL A 369 -8.48 -11.72 -6.86
N GLY A 370 -7.38 -11.68 -7.64
CA GLY A 370 -7.09 -10.58 -8.55
C GLY A 370 -8.10 -10.48 -9.70
N PHE A 371 -8.56 -11.62 -10.23
CA PHE A 371 -9.63 -11.64 -11.22
C PHE A 371 -10.94 -11.10 -10.62
N LEU A 372 -11.36 -11.64 -9.49
CA LEU A 372 -12.60 -11.21 -8.83
C LEU A 372 -12.62 -9.70 -8.58
N ALA A 373 -11.52 -9.16 -8.08
CA ALA A 373 -11.41 -7.73 -7.81
C ALA A 373 -11.45 -6.87 -9.09
N LYS A 374 -10.76 -7.29 -10.16
CA LYS A 374 -10.83 -6.62 -11.47
C LYS A 374 -12.24 -6.69 -12.06
N TRP A 375 -12.88 -7.84 -11.95
CA TRP A 375 -14.24 -8.03 -12.45
C TRP A 375 -15.22 -7.08 -11.78
N ARG A 376 -15.14 -6.93 -10.45
CA ARG A 376 -15.96 -5.98 -9.71
C ARG A 376 -15.74 -4.52 -10.12
N LEU A 377 -14.50 -4.14 -10.46
CA LEU A 377 -14.23 -2.80 -10.99
C LEU A 377 -14.85 -2.60 -12.38
N ILE A 378 -14.74 -3.60 -13.27
CA ILE A 378 -15.33 -3.56 -14.60
C ILE A 378 -16.86 -3.49 -14.50
N GLU A 379 -17.47 -4.33 -13.68
CA GLU A 379 -18.91 -4.32 -13.43
C GLU A 379 -19.39 -2.95 -12.93
N ALA A 380 -18.69 -2.35 -11.94
CA ALA A 380 -19.01 -1.03 -11.42
C ALA A 380 -18.87 0.07 -12.49
N ALA A 381 -17.85 0.01 -13.35
CA ALA A 381 -17.65 0.96 -14.44
C ALA A 381 -18.76 0.86 -15.52
N LEU A 382 -19.19 -0.37 -15.84
CA LEU A 382 -20.31 -0.61 -16.75
C LEU A 382 -21.63 -0.09 -16.17
N GLN A 383 -21.92 -0.36 -14.90
CA GLN A 383 -23.10 0.13 -14.20
C GLN A 383 -23.15 1.67 -14.16
N ALA A 384 -21.98 2.31 -14.05
CA ALA A 384 -21.86 3.77 -14.07
C ALA A 384 -21.88 4.36 -15.51
N GLY A 385 -21.98 3.53 -16.56
CA GLY A 385 -21.92 3.98 -17.96
C GLY A 385 -20.54 4.47 -18.42
N GLN A 386 -19.48 4.21 -17.63
CA GLN A 386 -18.11 4.71 -17.88
C GLN A 386 -17.29 3.68 -18.71
N VAL A 387 -17.70 3.43 -19.94
CA VAL A 387 -17.08 2.41 -20.81
C VAL A 387 -15.59 2.68 -21.06
N TRP A 388 -15.15 3.94 -21.11
CA TRP A 388 -13.76 4.29 -21.30
C TRP A 388 -12.86 3.75 -20.16
N ILE A 389 -13.38 3.71 -18.91
CA ILE A 389 -12.66 3.12 -17.77
C ILE A 389 -12.47 1.61 -17.99
N VAL A 390 -13.48 0.92 -18.52
CA VAL A 390 -13.38 -0.51 -18.87
C VAL A 390 -12.27 -0.74 -19.88
N VAL A 391 -12.19 0.12 -20.92
CA VAL A 391 -11.13 0.06 -21.94
C VAL A 391 -9.74 0.24 -21.30
N VAL A 392 -9.58 1.24 -20.42
CA VAL A 392 -8.33 1.48 -19.69
C VAL A 392 -7.94 0.27 -18.83
N LEU A 393 -8.90 -0.29 -18.07
CA LEU A 393 -8.67 -1.47 -17.23
C LEU A 393 -8.27 -2.70 -18.09
N ALA A 394 -8.87 -2.88 -19.25
CA ALA A 394 -8.53 -3.96 -20.17
C ALA A 394 -7.11 -3.81 -20.74
N ILE A 395 -6.75 -2.62 -21.25
CA ILE A 395 -5.41 -2.34 -21.76
C ILE A 395 -4.35 -2.52 -20.68
N ALA A 396 -4.56 -1.95 -19.50
CA ALA A 396 -3.63 -2.08 -18.39
C ALA A 396 -3.51 -3.53 -17.87
N SER A 397 -4.59 -4.33 -17.97
CA SER A 397 -4.55 -5.76 -17.64
C SER A 397 -3.73 -6.56 -18.66
N LEU A 398 -3.82 -6.25 -19.96
CA LEU A 398 -2.97 -6.84 -20.99
C LEU A 398 -1.49 -6.49 -20.77
N LEU A 399 -1.18 -5.24 -20.45
CA LEU A 399 0.18 -4.84 -20.07
C LEU A 399 0.66 -5.58 -18.82
N THR A 400 -0.25 -5.81 -17.85
CA THR A 400 0.06 -6.61 -16.65
C THR A 400 0.45 -8.03 -17.04
N LEU A 401 -0.29 -8.66 -17.95
CA LEU A 401 0.03 -10.00 -18.45
C LEU A 401 1.41 -10.06 -19.11
N LEU A 402 1.82 -9.01 -19.83
CA LEU A 402 3.15 -8.94 -20.45
C LEU A 402 4.29 -8.98 -19.44
N TYR A 403 4.31 -8.07 -18.43
CA TYR A 403 5.43 -8.05 -17.49
C TYR A 403 5.40 -9.24 -16.52
N VAL A 404 4.22 -9.73 -16.15
CA VAL A 404 4.08 -10.93 -15.33
C VAL A 404 4.50 -12.16 -16.13
N GLY A 405 4.11 -12.24 -17.39
CA GLY A 405 4.51 -13.33 -18.31
C GLY A 405 6.04 -13.43 -18.43
N ARG A 406 6.75 -12.30 -18.49
CA ARG A 406 8.23 -12.27 -18.48
C ARG A 406 8.82 -12.90 -17.21
N ILE A 407 8.19 -12.66 -16.04
CA ILE A 407 8.64 -13.28 -14.77
C ILE A 407 8.40 -14.79 -14.83
N VAL A 408 7.20 -15.21 -15.22
CA VAL A 408 6.83 -16.64 -15.31
C VAL A 408 7.71 -17.36 -16.33
N GLU A 409 7.91 -16.76 -17.51
CA GLU A 409 8.80 -17.30 -18.54
C GLU A 409 10.23 -17.49 -18.01
N ALA A 410 10.80 -16.47 -17.35
CA ALA A 410 12.15 -16.56 -16.80
C ALA A 410 12.26 -17.65 -15.74
N VAL A 411 11.33 -17.72 -14.80
CA VAL A 411 11.38 -18.62 -13.66
C VAL A 411 11.15 -20.09 -14.07
N PHE A 412 10.19 -20.36 -14.97
CA PHE A 412 9.74 -21.73 -15.25
C PHE A 412 10.24 -22.30 -16.58
N PHE A 413 10.44 -21.46 -17.61
CA PHE A 413 10.63 -21.94 -18.97
C PHE A 413 12.02 -21.66 -19.55
N ARG A 414 12.76 -20.64 -19.05
CA ARG A 414 14.12 -20.38 -19.51
C ARG A 414 15.11 -21.38 -18.92
N ALA A 415 16.13 -21.73 -19.68
CA ALA A 415 17.28 -22.48 -19.16
C ALA A 415 18.09 -21.63 -18.19
N ALA A 416 18.61 -22.24 -17.12
CA ALA A 416 19.53 -21.56 -16.23
C ALA A 416 20.79 -21.11 -16.98
N PRO A 417 21.33 -19.90 -16.73
CA PRO A 417 22.57 -19.44 -17.35
C PRO A 417 23.71 -20.40 -17.05
N ALA A 418 24.57 -20.65 -18.03
CA ALA A 418 25.78 -21.48 -17.83
C ALA A 418 26.65 -20.87 -16.74
N GLY A 419 26.98 -21.63 -15.71
CA GLY A 419 27.78 -21.15 -14.57
C GLY A 419 26.99 -20.41 -13.48
N ALA A 420 25.65 -20.34 -13.55
CA ALA A 420 24.86 -19.80 -12.44
C ALA A 420 25.13 -20.61 -11.17
N PRO A 421 25.40 -19.96 -10.01
CA PRO A 421 25.51 -20.67 -8.75
C PRO A 421 24.20 -21.40 -8.48
N ARG A 422 24.20 -22.72 -8.57
CA ARG A 422 23.08 -23.56 -8.14
C ARG A 422 22.86 -23.33 -6.65
N ALA A 423 21.61 -23.18 -6.24
CA ALA A 423 21.26 -23.15 -4.82
C ALA A 423 21.95 -24.36 -4.14
N LEU A 424 22.76 -24.06 -3.12
CA LEU A 424 23.46 -25.12 -2.39
C LEU A 424 22.41 -26.05 -1.76
N HIS A 425 22.18 -27.20 -2.39
CA HIS A 425 21.46 -28.32 -1.79
C HIS A 425 22.27 -28.74 -0.56
N GLY A 426 21.87 -28.32 0.63
CA GLY A 426 22.54 -28.75 1.85
C GLY A 426 22.37 -27.88 3.08
N ARG A 427 21.84 -26.69 3.00
CA ARG A 427 21.45 -25.94 4.21
C ARG A 427 19.92 -25.79 4.23
N ARG A 428 19.27 -26.84 4.75
CA ARG A 428 17.92 -26.68 5.30
C ARG A 428 18.03 -25.66 6.44
N PRO A 429 17.19 -24.61 6.45
CA PRO A 429 17.10 -23.73 7.60
C PRO A 429 16.57 -24.47 8.80
#